data_7e5c2f06ef031cc923de1d1f0f0bd8a7
#
_entry.id   7e5c2f06ef031cc923de1d1f0f0bd8a7
#
_cell.length_a   1.000
_cell.length_b   1.000
_cell.length_c   1.000
_cell.angle_alpha   90.00
_cell.angle_beta   90.00
_cell.angle_gamma   90.00
#
_symmetry.space_group_name_H-M   'P 1'
#
loop_
_entity.id
_entity.type
_entity.pdbx_description
1 polymer ?
#
loop_
_entity_poly.entity_id
_entity_poly.type
_entity_poly.pdbx_seq_one_letter_code
_entity_poly.pdbx_strand_id
1 'polypeptide(L)'
;MPKKVKHRKWHKGVSKGIENRATELNFGSFGLKSLDTQWLTARQLEAARRHILRYFKKGGKVWVRVFPDKPVTSKGGEVGMGSGKGAVDHYVYPIRPGRMIFEIDGLKEDMAKEALEGAGNKLPIKTKFVKKDNI
;
A
#
# COMPACT_ATOMS: atom_id res chain seq x y z
N MET A 1 -8.50 7.93 -1.63
CA MET A 1 -8.09 8.75 -2.77
C MET A 1 -7.87 10.18 -2.35
N PRO A 2 -6.97 10.90 -2.98
CA PRO A 2 -6.69 12.26 -2.58
C PRO A 2 -7.87 13.18 -2.82
N LYS A 3 -8.09 14.09 -1.90
CA LYS A 3 -9.20 15.04 -2.03
C LYS A 3 -8.89 16.14 -3.03
N LYS A 4 -7.62 16.51 -3.11
CA LYS A 4 -7.15 17.51 -4.04
C LYS A 4 -5.96 16.98 -4.79
N VAL A 5 -5.96 17.19 -6.08
CA VAL A 5 -4.86 16.79 -6.94
C VAL A 5 -4.48 18.00 -7.77
N LYS A 6 -3.30 18.57 -7.51
CA LYS A 6 -2.83 19.71 -8.28
C LYS A 6 -2.61 19.36 -9.72
N HIS A 7 -1.98 18.21 -9.94
CA HIS A 7 -1.75 17.70 -11.28
C HIS A 7 -2.44 16.36 -11.37
N ARG A 8 -3.42 16.28 -12.21
CA ARG A 8 -4.19 15.05 -12.34
C ARG A 8 -3.38 13.94 -12.98
N LYS A 9 -2.37 14.30 -13.74
CA LYS A 9 -1.56 13.34 -14.46
C LYS A 9 -0.11 13.63 -14.19
N TRP A 10 0.58 12.67 -13.62
CA TRP A 10 1.99 12.76 -13.35
C TRP A 10 2.76 12.05 -14.45
N HIS A 11 4.02 12.39 -14.59
CA HIS A 11 4.89 11.61 -15.45
C HIS A 11 5.05 10.23 -14.84
N LYS A 12 5.11 9.24 -15.72
CA LYS A 12 5.42 7.91 -15.25
C LYS A 12 6.83 7.91 -14.70
N GLY A 13 6.96 7.43 -13.49
CA GLY A 13 8.24 7.29 -12.87
C GLY A 13 8.49 5.85 -12.51
N VAL A 14 9.74 5.54 -12.29
CA VAL A 14 10.14 4.25 -11.77
C VAL A 14 10.55 4.46 -10.34
N SER A 15 9.93 3.70 -9.44
CA SER A 15 10.32 3.74 -8.05
C SER A 15 11.65 3.03 -7.91
N LYS A 16 12.68 3.76 -7.56
CA LYS A 16 14.02 3.21 -7.40
C LYS A 16 14.55 3.52 -6.03
N GLY A 17 15.49 2.71 -5.59
CA GLY A 17 16.16 2.92 -4.33
C GLY A 17 15.38 2.36 -3.17
N ILE A 18 15.86 2.66 -2.00
CA ILE A 18 15.31 2.18 -0.75
C ILE A 18 14.58 3.33 -0.09
N GLU A 19 13.44 3.03 0.49
CA GLU A 19 12.66 4.05 1.17
C GLU A 19 13.42 4.60 2.37
N ASN A 20 13.42 5.92 2.51
CA ASN A 20 14.04 6.59 3.66
C ASN A 20 13.05 6.97 4.73
N ARG A 21 11.76 6.87 4.42
CA ARG A 21 10.71 7.30 5.33
C ARG A 21 9.80 6.13 5.62
N ALA A 22 9.15 6.19 6.77
CA ALA A 22 8.14 5.20 7.14
C ALA A 22 8.68 3.77 7.05
N THR A 23 9.92 3.59 7.51
CA THR A 23 10.57 2.27 7.51
C THR A 23 10.43 1.58 8.85
N GLU A 24 9.91 2.26 9.85
CA GLU A 24 9.79 1.74 11.20
C GLU A 24 8.35 1.79 11.66
N LEU A 25 8.05 0.94 12.63
CA LEU A 25 6.75 0.95 13.28
C LEU A 25 6.62 2.18 14.17
N ASN A 26 5.59 2.97 13.92
CA ASN A 26 5.34 4.18 14.70
C ASN A 26 4.07 4.10 15.52
N PHE A 27 3.09 3.36 15.05
CA PHE A 27 1.76 3.33 15.67
C PHE A 27 1.40 1.99 16.27
N GLY A 28 1.74 0.91 15.60
CA GLY A 28 1.33 -0.42 16.02
C GLY A 28 2.47 -1.26 16.54
N SER A 29 2.13 -2.43 17.03
CA SER A 29 3.11 -3.39 17.52
C SER A 29 3.66 -4.28 16.43
N PHE A 30 2.93 -4.42 15.33
CA PHE A 30 3.30 -5.28 14.21
C PHE A 30 3.03 -4.55 12.91
N GLY A 31 3.76 -4.94 11.88
CA GLY A 31 3.58 -4.31 10.60
C GLY A 31 3.97 -5.18 9.43
N LEU A 32 3.66 -4.71 8.25
CA LEU A 32 4.00 -5.34 6.99
C LEU A 32 4.83 -4.36 6.19
N LYS A 33 6.03 -4.80 5.84
CA LYS A 33 7.00 -3.96 5.15
C LYS A 33 7.20 -4.49 3.73
N SER A 34 7.38 -3.59 2.79
CA SER A 34 7.66 -3.95 1.41
C SER A 34 9.11 -4.38 1.23
N LEU A 35 9.32 -5.39 0.40
CA LEU A 35 10.66 -5.80 -0.01
C LEU A 35 10.92 -5.49 -1.49
N ASP A 36 9.92 -4.98 -2.19
CA ASP A 36 9.97 -4.76 -3.63
C ASP A 36 9.67 -3.33 -4.00
N THR A 37 9.97 -3.02 -5.26
CA THR A 37 9.58 -1.78 -5.91
C THR A 37 8.42 -2.08 -6.86
N GLN A 38 7.29 -1.42 -6.66
CA GLN A 38 6.10 -1.66 -7.49
C GLN A 38 5.09 -0.54 -7.24
N TRP A 39 4.11 -0.46 -8.11
CA TRP A 39 2.97 0.41 -7.90
C TRP A 39 1.87 -0.38 -7.22
N LEU A 40 1.35 0.16 -6.12
CA LEU A 40 0.21 -0.43 -5.42
C LEU A 40 -1.02 0.38 -5.72
N THR A 41 -2.09 -0.29 -6.12
CA THR A 41 -3.36 0.39 -6.37
C THR A 41 -4.19 0.45 -5.10
N ALA A 42 -5.13 1.40 -5.08
CA ALA A 42 -6.07 1.50 -3.97
C ALA A 42 -6.86 0.21 -3.78
N ARG A 43 -7.19 -0.44 -4.87
CA ARG A 43 -7.96 -1.68 -4.83
C ARG A 43 -7.19 -2.80 -4.16
N GLN A 44 -5.90 -2.91 -4.48
CA GLN A 44 -5.04 -3.90 -3.85
C GLN A 44 -4.87 -3.63 -2.36
N LEU A 45 -4.66 -2.36 -2.00
CA LEU A 45 -4.51 -1.98 -0.60
C LEU A 45 -5.79 -2.25 0.18
N GLU A 46 -6.93 -1.98 -0.43
CA GLU A 46 -8.20 -2.22 0.25
C GLU A 46 -8.45 -3.72 0.45
N ALA A 47 -8.13 -4.54 -0.53
CA ALA A 47 -8.26 -5.99 -0.40
C ALA A 47 -7.39 -6.51 0.75
N ALA A 48 -6.16 -6.01 0.84
CA ALA A 48 -5.24 -6.39 1.91
C ALA A 48 -5.76 -5.95 3.27
N ARG A 49 -6.25 -4.71 3.36
CA ARG A 49 -6.79 -4.17 4.60
C ARG A 49 -7.98 -5.00 5.09
N ARG A 50 -8.88 -5.35 4.19
CA ARG A 50 -10.04 -6.16 4.55
C ARG A 50 -9.63 -7.53 5.06
N HIS A 51 -8.59 -8.10 4.50
CA HIS A 51 -8.08 -9.38 4.98
C HIS A 51 -7.62 -9.28 6.42
N ILE A 52 -6.90 -8.20 6.76
CA ILE A 52 -6.45 -7.98 8.12
C ILE A 52 -7.63 -7.82 9.07
N LEU A 53 -8.64 -7.04 8.66
CA LEU A 53 -9.78 -6.75 9.53
C LEU A 53 -10.55 -8.00 9.95
N ARG A 54 -10.49 -9.05 9.16
CA ARG A 54 -11.19 -10.30 9.51
C ARG A 54 -10.66 -10.92 10.80
N TYR A 55 -9.46 -10.58 11.19
CA TYR A 55 -8.84 -11.12 12.39
C TYR A 55 -9.23 -10.39 13.66
N PHE A 56 -9.81 -9.20 13.52
CA PHE A 56 -10.24 -8.43 14.68
C PHE A 56 -11.69 -8.73 15.00
N LYS A 57 -11.93 -9.21 16.22
CA LYS A 57 -13.30 -9.43 16.68
C LYS A 57 -13.79 -8.23 17.47
N LYS A 58 -12.96 -7.68 18.30
CA LYS A 58 -13.25 -6.49 19.08
C LYS A 58 -11.98 -5.70 19.25
N GLY A 59 -12.09 -4.39 19.13
CA GLY A 59 -10.95 -3.51 19.31
C GLY A 59 -9.91 -3.76 18.25
N GLY A 60 -8.74 -3.32 18.51
CA GLY A 60 -7.67 -3.42 17.56
C GLY A 60 -7.71 -2.29 16.56
N LYS A 61 -6.57 -2.04 15.96
CA LYS A 61 -6.43 -0.93 15.02
C LYS A 61 -5.54 -1.32 13.87
N VAL A 62 -5.85 -0.79 12.71
CA VAL A 62 -5.06 -0.94 11.48
C VAL A 62 -4.72 0.45 10.99
N TRP A 63 -3.44 0.70 10.75
CA TRP A 63 -2.99 1.94 10.13
C TRP A 63 -2.46 1.61 8.75
N VAL A 64 -3.00 2.29 7.75
CA VAL A 64 -2.49 2.19 6.38
C VAL A 64 -1.47 3.29 6.20
N ARG A 65 -0.22 2.91 5.97
CA ARG A 65 0.89 3.84 5.93
C ARG A 65 1.23 4.34 4.54
N VAL A 66 0.49 3.91 3.54
CA VAL A 66 0.67 4.35 2.16
C VAL A 66 -0.66 4.86 1.63
N PHE A 67 -0.60 5.86 0.77
CA PHE A 67 -1.78 6.46 0.20
C PHE A 67 -1.61 6.56 -1.31
N PRO A 68 -2.47 5.92 -2.09
CA PRO A 68 -2.35 5.98 -3.55
C PRO A 68 -2.78 7.37 -4.05
N ASP A 69 -1.80 8.20 -4.34
CA ASP A 69 -2.06 9.56 -4.79
C ASP A 69 -1.49 9.87 -6.17
N LYS A 70 -0.77 8.94 -6.77
CA LYS A 70 -0.24 9.13 -8.11
C LYS A 70 -1.29 8.72 -9.13
N PRO A 71 -1.77 9.64 -9.97
CA PRO A 71 -2.78 9.30 -10.97
C PRO A 71 -2.19 8.53 -12.14
N VAL A 72 -2.95 7.56 -12.63
CA VAL A 72 -2.60 6.78 -13.81
C VAL A 72 -3.74 6.89 -14.79
N THR A 73 -3.42 7.21 -16.04
CA THR A 73 -4.42 7.30 -17.07
C THR A 73 -4.53 5.98 -17.80
N SER A 74 -5.77 5.65 -18.18
CA SER A 74 -6.03 4.47 -18.99
C SER A 74 -6.28 4.90 -20.41
N LYS A 75 -5.72 4.15 -21.37
CA LYS A 75 -6.05 4.30 -22.77
C LYS A 75 -6.94 3.14 -23.14
N GLY A 76 -8.22 3.39 -23.25
CA GLY A 76 -9.08 2.42 -23.83
C GLY A 76 -8.72 2.24 -25.32
N GLY A 77 -9.10 1.12 -25.88
CA GLY A 77 -8.76 0.86 -27.27
C GLY A 77 -9.23 1.95 -28.22
N GLU A 78 -10.37 2.50 -27.96
CA GLU A 78 -10.97 3.55 -28.79
C GLU A 78 -10.45 4.92 -28.43
N VAL A 79 -9.78 5.09 -27.33
CA VAL A 79 -9.31 6.39 -26.87
C VAL A 79 -8.01 6.79 -27.54
N GLY A 80 -7.39 5.87 -28.20
CA GLY A 80 -6.15 6.13 -28.88
C GLY A 80 -6.25 7.04 -30.08
N MET A 81 -7.34 7.67 -30.29
CA MET A 81 -7.59 8.46 -31.48
C MET A 81 -6.98 9.84 -31.47
N GLY A 82 -5.89 9.97 -30.79
CA GLY A 82 -5.11 11.19 -30.91
C GLY A 82 -5.58 12.39 -30.14
N SER A 83 -6.53 12.23 -29.29
CA SER A 83 -7.02 13.34 -28.49
C SER A 83 -6.21 13.58 -27.23
N GLY A 84 -5.03 13.00 -27.12
CA GLY A 84 -4.18 13.19 -25.98
C GLY A 84 -4.42 12.18 -24.88
N LYS A 85 -4.05 12.53 -23.67
CA LYS A 85 -4.20 11.63 -22.54
C LYS A 85 -5.65 11.46 -22.16
N GLY A 86 -6.02 10.25 -21.82
CA GLY A 86 -7.35 9.98 -21.32
C GLY A 86 -7.56 10.52 -19.91
N ALA A 87 -8.73 10.31 -19.39
CA ALA A 87 -9.05 10.68 -18.03
C ALA A 87 -8.25 9.82 -17.05
N VAL A 88 -8.15 10.30 -15.82
CA VAL A 88 -7.52 9.52 -14.75
C VAL A 88 -8.33 8.26 -14.52
N ASP A 89 -7.68 7.11 -14.61
CA ASP A 89 -8.32 5.83 -14.42
C ASP A 89 -8.28 5.40 -12.95
N HIS A 90 -7.13 5.52 -12.34
CA HIS A 90 -6.98 5.11 -10.94
C HIS A 90 -5.76 5.78 -10.34
N TYR A 91 -5.61 5.61 -9.05
CA TYR A 91 -4.46 6.14 -8.32
C TYR A 91 -3.63 4.99 -7.78
N VAL A 92 -2.33 5.22 -7.73
CA VAL A 92 -1.39 4.22 -7.25
C VAL A 92 -0.41 4.86 -6.27
N TYR A 93 0.24 4.03 -5.49
CA TYR A 93 1.36 4.42 -4.67
C TYR A 93 2.60 3.69 -5.16
N PRO A 94 3.63 4.42 -5.62
CA PRO A 94 4.89 3.78 -5.99
C PRO A 94 5.67 3.44 -4.74
N ILE A 95 5.69 2.16 -4.40
CA ILE A 95 6.33 1.70 -3.17
C ILE A 95 7.76 1.28 -3.44
N ARG A 96 8.60 1.43 -2.42
CA ARG A 96 10.00 1.05 -2.47
C ARG A 96 10.30 0.05 -1.36
N PRO A 97 11.39 -0.72 -1.50
CA PRO A 97 11.78 -1.64 -0.43
C PRO A 97 12.01 -0.89 0.88
N GLY A 98 11.54 -1.47 1.95
CA GLY A 98 11.66 -0.91 3.29
C GLY A 98 10.46 -0.12 3.76
N ARG A 99 9.55 0.25 2.87
CA ARG A 99 8.39 1.06 3.25
C ARG A 99 7.40 0.24 4.05
N MET A 100 6.97 0.78 5.19
CA MET A 100 5.89 0.18 5.97
C MET A 100 4.56 0.39 5.25
N ILE A 101 3.82 -0.68 5.04
CA ILE A 101 2.53 -0.62 4.34
C ILE A 101 1.39 -0.55 5.33
N PHE A 102 1.36 -1.48 6.28
CA PHE A 102 0.35 -1.54 7.32
C PHE A 102 1.01 -1.68 8.68
N GLU A 103 0.34 -1.13 9.68
CA GLU A 103 0.67 -1.42 11.07
C GLU A 103 -0.60 -1.86 11.75
N ILE A 104 -0.49 -2.75 12.71
CA ILE A 104 -1.64 -3.22 13.46
C ILE A 104 -1.32 -3.32 14.95
N ASP A 105 -2.36 -3.27 15.73
CA ASP A 105 -2.29 -3.48 17.15
C ASP A 105 -3.58 -4.15 17.62
N GLY A 106 -3.50 -4.93 18.67
CA GLY A 106 -4.68 -5.60 19.21
C GLY A 106 -4.78 -7.08 18.91
N LEU A 107 -3.74 -7.67 18.33
CA LEU A 107 -3.67 -9.11 18.09
C LEU A 107 -2.42 -9.68 18.73
N LYS A 108 -2.47 -10.97 19.07
CA LYS A 108 -1.28 -11.67 19.48
C LYS A 108 -0.35 -11.86 18.31
N GLU A 109 0.93 -12.06 18.58
CA GLU A 109 1.94 -12.10 17.52
C GLU A 109 1.64 -13.14 16.43
N ASP A 110 1.26 -14.34 16.81
CA ASP A 110 0.98 -15.39 15.83
C ASP A 110 -0.19 -15.03 14.93
N MET A 111 -1.24 -14.46 15.48
CA MET A 111 -2.40 -14.03 14.71
C MET A 111 -2.05 -12.81 13.86
N ALA A 112 -1.26 -11.90 14.42
CA ALA A 112 -0.83 -10.72 13.68
C ALA A 112 0.01 -11.12 12.47
N LYS A 113 0.90 -12.07 12.65
CA LYS A 113 1.74 -12.57 11.56
C LYS A 113 0.88 -13.20 10.47
N GLU A 114 -0.06 -14.02 10.86
CA GLU A 114 -0.95 -14.65 9.88
C GLU A 114 -1.77 -13.61 9.12
N ALA A 115 -2.32 -12.65 9.83
CA ALA A 115 -3.13 -11.59 9.21
C ALA A 115 -2.31 -10.77 8.23
N LEU A 116 -1.12 -10.34 8.64
CA LEU A 116 -0.29 -9.49 7.80
C LEU A 116 0.31 -10.25 6.62
N GLU A 117 0.74 -11.48 6.82
CA GLU A 117 1.25 -12.27 5.70
C GLU A 117 0.15 -12.58 4.69
N GLY A 118 -1.06 -12.86 5.17
CA GLY A 118 -2.19 -13.04 4.28
C GLY A 118 -2.52 -11.78 3.51
N ALA A 119 -2.42 -10.63 4.16
CA ALA A 119 -2.59 -9.35 3.46
C ALA A 119 -1.53 -9.14 2.40
N GLY A 120 -0.29 -9.52 2.70
CA GLY A 120 0.80 -9.42 1.73
C GLY A 120 0.53 -10.22 0.47
N ASN A 121 -0.18 -11.33 0.60
CA ASN A 121 -0.54 -12.15 -0.57
C ASN A 121 -1.55 -11.49 -1.48
N LYS A 122 -2.20 -10.41 -1.04
CA LYS A 122 -3.10 -9.62 -1.87
C LYS A 122 -2.39 -8.52 -2.62
N LEU A 123 -1.11 -8.36 -2.39
CA LEU A 123 -0.31 -7.31 -3.00
C LEU A 123 0.64 -7.91 -4.03
N PRO A 124 0.99 -7.15 -5.08
CA PRO A 124 1.86 -7.66 -6.15
C PRO A 124 3.34 -7.53 -5.81
N ILE A 125 3.69 -7.65 -4.54
CA ILE A 125 5.06 -7.45 -4.07
C ILE A 125 5.39 -8.48 -3.00
N LYS A 126 6.67 -8.65 -2.78
CA LYS A 126 7.15 -9.41 -1.64
C LYS A 126 7.10 -8.51 -0.40
N THR A 127 6.68 -9.09 0.70
CA THR A 127 6.51 -8.36 1.94
C THR A 127 7.16 -9.11 3.08
N LYS A 128 7.34 -8.39 4.19
CA LYS A 128 7.94 -8.96 5.39
C LYS A 128 7.13 -8.53 6.61
N PHE A 129 6.79 -9.50 7.43
CA PHE A 129 6.20 -9.24 8.73
C PHE A 129 7.29 -8.67 9.64
N VAL A 130 6.97 -7.61 10.35
CA VAL A 130 7.88 -7.01 11.32
C VAL A 130 7.16 -6.79 12.62
N LYS A 131 7.91 -6.83 13.69
CA LYS A 131 7.38 -6.56 15.01
C LYS A 131 8.24 -5.51 15.69
N LYS A 132 7.63 -4.83 16.66
CA LYS A 132 8.34 -3.81 17.40
C LYS A 132 9.44 -4.48 18.20
N ASP A 133 10.62 -3.92 18.10
CA ASP A 133 11.73 -4.42 18.90
C ASP A 133 11.46 -4.21 20.36
N ASN A 134 11.72 -5.25 21.13
CA ASN A 134 11.60 -5.18 22.57
C ASN A 134 12.90 -4.73 23.17
N ILE A 135 13.37 -3.68 22.69
CA ILE A 135 14.65 -3.18 23.17
C ILE A 135 14.44 -2.27 24.34
#